data_39a37a16864c2901930067f32dabaa53
#
_entry.id   39a37a16864c2901930067f32dabaa53
#
_cell.length_a   1.000
_cell.length_b   1.000
_cell.length_c   1.000
_cell.angle_alpha   90.00
_cell.angle_beta   90.00
_cell.angle_gamma   90.00
#
_symmetry.space_group_name_H-M   'P 1'
#
loop_
_entity.id
_entity.type
_entity.pdbx_description
1 polymer ?
#
loop_
_entity_poly.entity_id
_entity_poly.type
_entity_poly.pdbx_seq_one_letter_code
_entity_poly.pdbx_strand_id
1 'polypeptide(L)'
;KHRRRQRQMCIRDRGDNVRGFVEKPKGDGGLINGGFFVLKPDVIELISGDTTAFENGPLAKLASMNQMKAFRHSGFWQPMDTLRDKNSLNELWETKKAPWKVW
;
A
#
# COMPACT_ATOMS: atom_id res chain seq x y z
N LYS A 1 -16.73 14.69 2.53
CA LYS A 1 -16.22 13.49 1.93
C LYS A 1 -14.79 13.26 2.28
N HIS A 2 -14.53 12.08 2.76
CA HIS A 2 -13.18 11.74 3.15
C HIS A 2 -12.52 10.95 2.05
N ARG A 3 -11.53 11.57 1.43
CA ARG A 3 -10.70 10.86 0.49
C ARG A 3 -9.58 10.19 1.27
N ARG A 4 -9.39 8.92 1.07
CA ARG A 4 -8.31 8.21 1.70
C ARG A 4 -6.97 8.77 1.20
N ARG A 5 -6.13 9.19 2.11
CA ARG A 5 -4.82 9.68 1.75
C ARG A 5 -3.87 8.50 1.58
N GLN A 6 -3.14 8.51 0.49
CA GLN A 6 -2.13 7.51 0.23
C GLN A 6 -0.83 7.93 0.87
N ARG A 7 -0.13 6.97 1.44
CA ARG A 7 1.15 7.24 2.06
C ARG A 7 2.26 6.80 1.12
N GLN A 8 3.20 7.69 0.91
CA GLN A 8 4.37 7.41 0.12
C GLN A 8 5.36 6.63 0.97
N MET A 9 5.94 5.58 0.39
CA MET A 9 6.99 4.83 1.05
C MET A 9 8.33 5.48 0.82
N CYS A 10 9.09 5.64 1.90
CA CYS A 10 10.45 6.16 1.84
C CYS A 10 11.40 4.97 1.73
N ILE A 11 12.00 4.80 0.55
CA ILE A 11 12.92 3.70 0.31
C ILE A 11 14.34 4.18 0.53
N ARG A 12 15.07 3.42 1.35
CA ARG A 12 16.45 3.73 1.67
C ARG A 12 17.33 3.30 0.49
N ASP A 13 18.13 4.20 -0.01
CA ASP A 13 19.13 4.00 -1.06
C ASP A 13 18.61 3.15 -2.23
N ARG A 14 19.44 2.27 -2.76
CA ARG A 14 19.12 1.46 -3.94
C ARG A 14 18.41 0.16 -3.62
N GLY A 15 18.34 -0.22 -2.34
CA GLY A 15 17.69 -1.45 -1.95
C GLY A 15 16.19 -1.30 -1.88
N ASP A 16 15.53 -2.38 -1.54
CA ASP A 16 14.09 -2.39 -1.36
C ASP A 16 13.69 -2.17 0.09
N ASN A 17 14.63 -1.72 0.91
CA ASN A 17 14.37 -1.48 2.33
C ASN A 17 13.53 -0.23 2.50
N VAL A 18 12.42 -0.40 3.19
CA VAL A 18 11.51 0.71 3.51
C VAL A 18 11.95 1.30 4.85
N ARG A 19 12.22 2.61 4.88
CA ARG A 19 12.60 3.27 6.14
C ARG A 19 11.46 4.02 6.79
N GLY A 20 10.31 4.15 6.11
CA GLY A 20 9.17 4.81 6.71
C GLY A 20 8.09 5.12 5.70
N PHE A 21 7.02 5.72 6.21
CA PHE A 21 5.90 6.16 5.41
C PHE A 21 5.67 7.64 5.67
N VAL A 22 5.44 8.40 4.61
CA VAL A 22 5.05 9.79 4.74
C VAL A 22 3.80 10.00 3.89
N GLU A 23 3.02 11.01 4.26
CA GLU A 23 1.85 11.36 3.50
C GLU A 23 2.31 11.89 2.14
N LYS A 24 1.71 11.36 1.07
CA LYS A 24 2.15 11.69 -0.27
C LYS A 24 1.85 13.16 -0.59
N PRO A 25 2.86 13.96 -0.91
CA PRO A 25 2.62 15.32 -1.38
C PRO A 25 1.93 15.27 -2.75
N LYS A 26 1.11 16.26 -3.00
CA LYS A 26 0.41 16.35 -4.27
C LYS A 26 1.40 16.54 -5.40
N GLY A 27 1.27 15.73 -6.44
CA GLY A 27 2.14 15.82 -7.60
C GLY A 27 3.47 15.12 -7.50
N ASP A 28 3.73 14.47 -6.38
CA ASP A 28 4.95 13.69 -6.22
C ASP A 28 4.79 12.32 -6.87
N GLY A 29 5.79 11.90 -7.63
CA GLY A 29 5.76 10.63 -8.35
C GLY A 29 6.33 9.45 -7.58
N GLY A 30 6.46 9.51 -6.26
CA GLY A 30 7.03 8.43 -5.49
C GLY A 30 6.15 7.18 -5.42
N LEU A 31 6.71 6.11 -4.85
CA LEU A 31 5.98 4.87 -4.65
C LEU A 31 4.97 5.02 -3.52
N ILE A 32 3.86 4.31 -3.63
CA ILE A 32 2.83 4.30 -2.60
C ILE A 32 2.58 2.87 -2.14
N ASN A 33 1.99 2.76 -0.95
CA ASN A 33 1.61 1.49 -0.38
C ASN A 33 0.41 0.92 -1.12
N GLY A 34 0.60 -0.25 -1.74
CA GLY A 34 -0.48 -0.92 -2.48
C GLY A 34 -1.41 -1.76 -1.63
N GLY A 35 -1.13 -1.90 -0.34
CA GLY A 35 -2.02 -2.57 0.58
C GLY A 35 -1.82 -4.07 0.73
N PHE A 36 -0.86 -4.66 0.05
CA PHE A 36 -0.60 -6.10 0.14
C PHE A 36 0.65 -6.35 0.95
N PHE A 37 0.58 -7.32 1.87
CA PHE A 37 1.70 -7.60 2.77
C PHE A 37 1.93 -9.09 2.89
N VAL A 38 3.20 -9.48 2.95
CA VAL A 38 3.61 -10.82 3.35
C VAL A 38 4.39 -10.65 4.65
N LEU A 39 3.91 -11.26 5.72
CA LEU A 39 4.41 -10.99 7.06
C LEU A 39 4.82 -12.28 7.74
N LYS A 40 5.86 -12.18 8.59
CA LYS A 40 6.15 -13.27 9.51
C LYS A 40 5.14 -13.22 10.67
N PRO A 41 4.81 -14.38 11.27
CA PRO A 41 3.84 -14.40 12.37
C PRO A 41 4.22 -13.49 13.53
N ASP A 42 5.51 -13.28 13.77
CA ASP A 42 5.98 -12.46 14.89
C ASP A 42 5.50 -11.02 14.82
N VAL A 43 5.07 -10.56 13.64
CA VAL A 43 4.58 -9.20 13.47
C VAL A 43 3.36 -8.93 14.35
N ILE A 44 2.59 -9.98 14.67
CA ILE A 44 1.41 -9.84 15.52
C ILE A 44 1.78 -9.24 16.87
N GLU A 45 2.98 -9.51 17.37
CA GLU A 45 3.41 -9.00 18.67
C GLU A 45 3.61 -7.49 18.67
N LEU A 46 3.70 -6.87 17.52
CA LEU A 46 3.83 -5.42 17.41
C LEU A 46 2.47 -4.71 17.44
N ILE A 47 1.39 -5.46 17.42
CA ILE A 47 0.04 -4.92 17.51
C ILE A 47 -0.35 -4.82 18.96
N SER A 48 -0.57 -3.59 19.44
CA SER A 48 -0.82 -3.37 20.86
C SER A 48 -2.29 -3.59 21.26
N GLY A 49 -3.20 -3.56 20.30
CA GLY A 49 -4.63 -3.74 20.59
C GLY A 49 -5.50 -3.52 19.38
N ASP A 50 -6.80 -3.64 19.60
CA ASP A 50 -7.78 -3.56 18.51
C ASP A 50 -7.84 -2.20 17.84
N THR A 51 -7.37 -1.16 18.52
CA THR A 51 -7.38 0.19 17.98
C THR A 51 -6.08 0.57 17.29
N THR A 52 -5.14 -0.36 17.20
CA THR A 52 -3.85 -0.10 16.59
C THR A 52 -3.98 0.02 15.08
N ALA A 53 -3.59 1.18 14.56
CA ALA A 53 -3.51 1.35 13.11
C ALA A 53 -2.24 0.66 12.61
N PHE A 54 -2.40 -0.32 11.74
CA PHE A 54 -1.29 -1.16 11.31
C PHE A 54 -0.17 -0.34 10.68
N GLU A 55 -0.50 0.63 9.87
CA GLU A 55 0.50 1.44 9.16
C GLU A 55 1.23 2.41 10.07
N ASN A 56 0.56 2.92 11.09
CA ASN A 56 1.18 3.88 12.01
C ASN A 56 1.97 3.23 13.13
N GLY A 57 1.61 2.03 13.50
CA GLY A 57 2.27 1.31 14.59
C GLY A 57 3.23 0.24 14.09
N PRO A 58 2.73 -0.97 13.82
CA PRO A 58 3.60 -2.10 13.45
C PRO A 58 4.46 -1.85 12.22
N LEU A 59 3.91 -1.30 11.15
CA LEU A 59 4.69 -1.07 9.94
C LEU A 59 5.75 -0.01 10.15
N ALA A 60 5.42 1.07 10.84
CA ALA A 60 6.39 2.12 11.12
C ALA A 60 7.54 1.57 11.97
N LYS A 61 7.22 0.71 12.94
CA LYS A 61 8.24 0.11 13.77
C LYS A 61 9.14 -0.83 12.98
N LEU A 62 8.56 -1.67 12.12
CA LEU A 62 9.34 -2.56 11.27
C LEU A 62 10.28 -1.77 10.36
N ALA A 63 9.81 -0.67 9.82
CA ALA A 63 10.64 0.19 8.98
C ALA A 63 11.80 0.78 9.77
N SER A 64 11.54 1.24 10.99
CA SER A 64 12.59 1.80 11.85
C SER A 64 13.62 0.76 12.27
N MET A 65 13.21 -0.50 12.35
CA MET A 65 14.10 -1.61 12.67
C MET A 65 14.81 -2.19 11.47
N ASN A 66 14.61 -1.58 10.30
CA ASN A 66 15.18 -2.05 9.05
C ASN A 66 14.74 -3.48 8.69
N GLN A 67 13.50 -3.82 9.05
CA GLN A 67 12.94 -5.15 8.85
C GLN A 67 11.80 -5.15 7.84
N MET A 68 11.71 -4.13 7.02
CA MET A 68 10.64 -4.03 6.02
C MET A 68 11.25 -3.83 4.63
N LYS A 69 10.75 -4.62 3.69
CA LYS A 69 11.16 -4.48 2.29
C LYS A 69 9.93 -4.23 1.43
N ALA A 70 10.12 -3.62 0.29
CA ALA A 70 9.06 -3.34 -0.65
C ALA A 70 9.26 -4.17 -1.91
N PHE A 71 8.16 -4.72 -2.41
CA PHE A 71 8.12 -5.27 -3.74
C PHE A 71 7.54 -4.21 -4.66
N ARG A 72 8.32 -3.78 -5.63
CA ARG A 72 7.90 -2.71 -6.55
C ARG A 72 7.05 -3.30 -7.66
N HIS A 73 5.77 -2.98 -7.61
CA HIS A 73 4.82 -3.44 -8.62
C HIS A 73 4.69 -2.37 -9.70
N SER A 74 4.94 -2.76 -10.94
CA SER A 74 4.86 -1.84 -12.07
C SER A 74 3.65 -2.12 -12.97
N GLY A 75 2.87 -3.15 -12.67
CA GLY A 75 1.69 -3.50 -13.44
C GLY A 75 0.46 -2.72 -13.03
N PHE A 76 -0.69 -3.24 -13.43
CA PHE A 76 -1.96 -2.62 -13.11
C PHE A 76 -2.22 -2.65 -11.60
N TRP A 77 -2.62 -1.52 -11.07
CA TRP A 77 -3.07 -1.40 -9.69
C TRP A 77 -4.05 -0.24 -9.60
N GLN A 78 -5.21 -0.48 -9.00
CA GLN A 78 -6.25 0.53 -8.89
C GLN A 78 -7.01 0.35 -7.58
N PRO A 79 -7.00 1.36 -6.69
CA PRO A 79 -7.84 1.30 -5.49
C PRO A 79 -9.30 1.53 -5.85
N MET A 80 -10.19 1.10 -4.97
CA MET A 80 -11.62 1.36 -5.13
C MET A 80 -12.07 2.20 -3.94
N ASP A 81 -11.69 3.47 -3.95
CA ASP A 81 -12.00 4.39 -2.85
C ASP A 81 -13.17 5.32 -3.16
N THR A 82 -13.53 5.46 -4.42
CA THR A 82 -14.60 6.36 -4.84
C THR A 82 -15.60 5.61 -5.73
N LEU A 83 -16.77 6.21 -5.93
CA LEU A 83 -17.75 5.65 -6.85
C LEU A 83 -17.22 5.61 -8.28
N ARG A 84 -16.43 6.60 -8.66
CA ARG A 84 -15.79 6.61 -9.98
C ARG A 84 -14.87 5.41 -10.13
N ASP A 85 -14.09 5.10 -9.11
CA ASP A 85 -13.20 3.94 -9.13
C ASP A 85 -13.99 2.65 -9.31
N LYS A 86 -15.09 2.51 -8.56
CA LYS A 86 -15.95 1.34 -8.65
C LYS A 86 -16.51 1.19 -10.06
N ASN A 87 -17.01 2.27 -10.62
CA ASN A 87 -17.60 2.23 -11.97
C ASN A 87 -16.55 1.89 -13.02
N SER A 88 -15.35 2.44 -12.89
CA SER A 88 -14.26 2.14 -13.82
C SER A 88 -13.86 0.67 -13.77
N LEU A 89 -13.77 0.12 -12.56
CA LEU A 89 -13.41 -1.29 -12.40
C LEU A 89 -14.51 -2.21 -12.95
N ASN A 90 -15.77 -1.86 -12.72
CA ASN A 90 -16.88 -2.63 -13.26
C ASN A 90 -16.89 -2.59 -14.79
N GLU A 91 -16.59 -1.45 -15.37
CA GLU A 91 -16.54 -1.33 -16.82
C GLU A 91 -15.44 -2.23 -17.39
N LEU A 92 -14.27 -2.24 -16.76
CA LEU A 92 -13.20 -3.13 -17.21
C LEU A 92 -13.63 -4.58 -17.17
N TRP A 93 -14.35 -4.96 -16.11
CA TRP A 93 -14.82 -6.33 -15.97
C TRP A 93 -15.86 -6.68 -17.07
N GLU A 94 -16.82 -5.80 -17.25
CA GLU A 94 -17.92 -6.06 -18.20
C GLU A 94 -17.47 -6.05 -19.66
N THR A 95 -16.46 -5.25 -19.98
CA THR A 95 -15.93 -5.21 -21.33
C THR A 95 -14.84 -6.25 -21.57
N LYS A 96 -14.59 -7.12 -20.59
CA LYS A 96 -13.59 -8.19 -20.67
C LYS A 96 -12.17 -7.67 -20.84
N LYS A 97 -11.91 -6.48 -20.32
CA LYS A 97 -10.59 -5.86 -20.36
C LYS A 97 -9.93 -5.79 -19.00
N ALA A 98 -10.44 -6.53 -18.02
CA ALA A 98 -9.92 -6.51 -16.66
C ALA A 98 -8.51 -7.11 -16.59
N PRO A 99 -7.48 -6.30 -16.30
CA PRO A 99 -6.10 -6.82 -16.28
C PRO A 99 -5.84 -7.83 -15.18
N TRP A 100 -6.67 -7.83 -14.13
CA TRP A 100 -6.48 -8.76 -13.01
C TRP A 100 -7.05 -10.14 -13.31
N LYS A 101 -7.86 -10.29 -14.34
CA LYS A 101 -8.41 -11.59 -14.67
C LYS A 101 -7.41 -12.36 -15.53
N VAL A 102 -6.78 -13.36 -14.94
CA VAL A 102 -5.73 -14.12 -15.60
C VAL A 102 -6.17 -15.57 -15.90
N TRP A 103 -7.44 -15.88 -15.74
CA TRP A 103 -7.99 -17.21 -15.97
C TRP A 103 -9.01 -17.24 -17.09
#